data_3def74985c178b2e802802b004ed7633
#
_entry.id   3def74985c178b2e802802b004ed7633
#
_cell.length_a   1.000
_cell.length_b   1.000
_cell.length_c   1.000
_cell.angle_alpha   90.00
_cell.angle_beta   90.00
_cell.angle_gamma   90.00
#
_symmetry.space_group_name_H-M   'P 1'
#
loop_
_entity.id
_entity.type
_entity.pdbx_description
1 polymer ?
#
loop_
_entity_poly.entity_id
_entity_poly.type
_entity_poly.pdbx_seq_one_letter_code
_entity_poly.pdbx_strand_id
1 'polypeptide(L)'
;MNVLLKIDSIMFHVSDLRKSTEFYKDVLHLKRVWTDDERKMVGFTFPESDSEIVIHNDANMPDPPFSFLVANVEAFCSNYKKRGYNVVQEPLDVRCGKYAILADPDGNRLPIIDLTRFGNKPRYDLTCQSM
;
A
#
# COMPACT_ATOMS: atom_id res chain seq x y z
N MET A 1 -14.67 11.86 -9.09
CA MET A 1 -13.48 12.15 -9.88
C MET A 1 -12.36 11.20 -9.49
N ASN A 2 -11.68 10.64 -10.50
CA ASN A 2 -10.61 9.67 -10.22
C ASN A 2 -9.27 10.38 -10.05
N VAL A 3 -8.80 10.44 -8.83
CA VAL A 3 -7.54 11.12 -8.50
C VAL A 3 -6.63 10.17 -7.75
N LEU A 4 -5.39 10.05 -8.20
CA LEU A 4 -4.34 9.42 -7.41
C LEU A 4 -3.89 10.46 -6.41
N LEU A 5 -4.05 10.19 -5.12
CA LEU A 5 -3.79 11.18 -4.07
C LEU A 5 -2.31 11.30 -3.74
N LYS A 6 -1.60 10.18 -3.70
CA LYS A 6 -0.16 10.15 -3.39
C LYS A 6 0.36 8.74 -3.58
N ILE A 7 1.66 8.60 -3.53
CA ILE A 7 2.29 7.28 -3.42
C ILE A 7 2.01 6.79 -2.00
N ASP A 8 1.35 5.64 -1.87
CA ASP A 8 1.03 5.09 -0.57
C ASP A 8 2.23 4.37 0.02
N SER A 9 2.78 3.40 -0.72
CA SER A 9 3.89 2.61 -0.21
C SER A 9 4.76 2.06 -1.32
N ILE A 10 6.00 1.76 -0.94
CA ILE A 10 6.95 0.99 -1.74
C ILE A 10 7.29 -0.22 -0.89
N MET A 11 7.24 -1.42 -1.47
CA MET A 11 7.47 -2.66 -0.73
C MET A 11 8.79 -3.31 -1.14
N PHE A 12 9.48 -3.87 -0.15
CA PHE A 12 10.71 -4.63 -0.38
C PHE A 12 10.62 -5.99 0.29
N HIS A 13 11.01 -7.02 -0.44
CA HIS A 13 11.16 -8.35 0.13
C HIS A 13 12.50 -8.42 0.88
N VAL A 14 12.48 -8.93 2.12
CA VAL A 14 13.69 -9.07 2.91
C VAL A 14 13.80 -10.51 3.43
N SER A 15 15.03 -10.99 3.62
CA SER A 15 15.24 -12.35 4.08
C SER A 15 15.13 -12.48 5.60
N ASP A 16 15.49 -11.42 6.34
CA ASP A 16 15.46 -11.41 7.81
C ASP A 16 14.73 -10.15 8.25
N LEU A 17 13.47 -10.33 8.63
CA LEU A 17 12.59 -9.20 8.93
C LEU A 17 13.08 -8.39 10.14
N ARG A 18 13.57 -9.06 11.18
CA ARG A 18 14.06 -8.38 12.38
C ARG A 18 15.29 -7.54 12.08
N LYS A 19 16.24 -8.12 11.36
CA LYS A 19 17.47 -7.43 11.02
C LYS A 19 17.21 -6.23 10.11
N SER A 20 16.33 -6.41 9.14
CA SER A 20 15.95 -5.31 8.24
C SER A 20 15.19 -4.22 8.97
N THR A 21 14.33 -4.59 9.93
CA THR A 21 13.61 -3.60 10.75
C THR A 21 14.60 -2.71 11.49
N GLU A 22 15.64 -3.30 12.10
CA GLU A 22 16.66 -2.52 12.78
C GLU A 22 17.40 -1.60 11.82
N PHE A 23 17.69 -2.09 10.62
CA PHE A 23 18.37 -1.30 9.61
C PHE A 23 17.56 -0.06 9.19
N TYR A 24 16.30 -0.25 8.81
CA TYR A 24 15.48 0.87 8.37
C TYR A 24 15.22 1.88 9.48
N LYS A 25 15.09 1.39 10.70
CA LYS A 25 14.85 2.26 11.85
C LYS A 25 16.11 2.96 12.34
N ASP A 26 17.19 2.20 12.57
CA ASP A 26 18.37 2.72 13.25
C ASP A 26 19.41 3.32 12.32
N VAL A 27 19.51 2.81 11.09
CA VAL A 27 20.49 3.31 10.13
C VAL A 27 19.89 4.39 9.24
N LEU A 28 18.66 4.17 8.74
CA LEU A 28 18.00 5.12 7.85
C LEU A 28 17.06 6.07 8.58
N HIS A 29 16.87 5.88 9.89
CA HIS A 29 16.08 6.78 10.75
C HIS A 29 14.63 6.93 10.33
N LEU A 30 14.04 5.88 9.77
CA LEU A 30 12.62 5.87 9.47
C LEU A 30 11.85 5.52 10.74
N LYS A 31 10.61 5.98 10.82
CA LYS A 31 9.76 5.70 11.96
C LYS A 31 8.92 4.46 11.68
N ARG A 32 9.08 3.44 12.52
CA ARG A 32 8.23 2.25 12.46
C ARG A 32 6.84 2.63 12.95
N VAL A 33 5.82 2.39 12.13
CA VAL A 33 4.46 2.84 12.43
C VAL A 33 3.46 1.71 12.56
N TRP A 34 3.74 0.55 12.00
CA TRP A 34 2.89 -0.62 12.20
C TRP A 34 3.66 -1.91 11.93
N THR A 35 3.14 -2.99 12.50
CA THR A 35 3.68 -4.34 12.29
C THR A 35 2.50 -5.30 12.12
N ASP A 36 2.62 -6.21 11.20
CA ASP A 36 1.67 -7.29 11.01
C ASP A 36 2.45 -8.61 11.13
N ASP A 37 2.42 -9.19 12.32
CA ASP A 37 3.19 -10.41 12.61
C ASP A 37 2.67 -11.60 11.81
N GLU A 38 1.39 -11.64 11.55
CA GLU A 38 0.77 -12.74 10.84
C GLU A 38 1.22 -12.78 9.38
N ARG A 39 1.29 -11.62 8.73
CA ARG A 39 1.73 -11.51 7.35
C ARG A 39 3.21 -11.22 7.21
N LYS A 40 3.91 -11.09 8.33
CA LYS A 40 5.35 -10.81 8.37
C LYS A 40 5.72 -9.55 7.61
N MET A 41 5.04 -8.47 7.99
CA MET A 41 5.21 -7.15 7.36
C MET A 41 5.46 -6.08 8.42
N VAL A 42 6.28 -5.09 8.06
CA VAL A 42 6.54 -3.92 8.91
C VAL A 42 6.48 -2.68 8.04
N GLY A 43 5.76 -1.65 8.52
CA GLY A 43 5.65 -0.38 7.81
C GLY A 43 6.40 0.74 8.50
N PHE A 44 7.05 1.58 7.70
CA PHE A 44 7.81 2.74 8.15
C PHE A 44 7.37 3.98 7.41
N THR A 45 7.44 5.15 8.06
CA THR A 45 7.18 6.43 7.40
C THR A 45 8.44 7.28 7.40
N PHE A 46 8.43 8.27 6.52
CA PHE A 46 9.51 9.24 6.38
C PHE A 46 9.28 10.43 7.32
N PRO A 47 10.35 11.18 7.67
CA PRO A 47 10.18 12.36 8.52
C PRO A 47 9.30 13.45 7.90
N GLU A 48 9.29 13.56 6.58
CA GLU A 48 8.58 14.65 5.89
C GLU A 48 7.44 14.17 5.01
N SER A 49 7.00 12.90 5.19
CA SER A 49 5.93 12.34 4.37
C SER A 49 5.30 11.16 5.09
N ASP A 50 4.01 10.96 4.91
CA ASP A 50 3.33 9.77 5.43
C ASP A 50 3.25 8.64 4.39
N SER A 51 3.96 8.77 3.28
CA SER A 51 4.20 7.63 2.41
C SER A 51 5.03 6.60 3.17
N GLU A 52 4.94 5.34 2.78
CA GLU A 52 5.55 4.27 3.55
C GLU A 52 6.54 3.43 2.76
N ILE A 53 7.55 2.94 3.45
CA ILE A 53 8.29 1.77 3.03
C ILE A 53 7.73 0.61 3.83
N VAL A 54 7.36 -0.47 3.15
CA VAL A 54 6.88 -1.69 3.79
C VAL A 54 7.88 -2.79 3.46
N ILE A 55 8.40 -3.45 4.49
CA ILE A 55 9.25 -4.61 4.30
C ILE A 55 8.47 -5.88 4.66
N HIS A 56 8.75 -6.97 3.96
CA HIS A 56 8.02 -8.22 4.16
C HIS A 56 8.88 -9.41 3.80
N ASN A 57 8.45 -10.59 4.26
CA ASN A 57 9.11 -11.84 3.93
C ASN A 57 8.12 -12.79 3.24
N ASP A 58 7.40 -12.29 2.26
CA ASP A 58 6.41 -13.08 1.50
C ASP A 58 6.78 -13.03 0.02
N ALA A 59 7.21 -14.17 -0.52
CA ALA A 59 7.62 -14.26 -1.92
C ALA A 59 6.45 -14.09 -2.89
N ASN A 60 5.22 -14.15 -2.39
CA ASN A 60 4.02 -14.07 -3.23
C ASN A 60 3.35 -12.70 -3.20
N MET A 61 4.03 -11.69 -2.69
CA MET A 61 3.47 -10.33 -2.71
C MET A 61 3.26 -9.84 -4.14
N PRO A 62 2.22 -9.02 -4.36
CA PRO A 62 1.93 -8.53 -5.70
C PRO A 62 3.06 -7.74 -6.33
N ASP A 63 3.11 -7.79 -7.64
CA ASP A 63 4.01 -7.02 -8.48
C ASP A 63 3.16 -6.13 -9.38
N PRO A 64 3.44 -4.82 -9.47
CA PRO A 64 4.62 -4.10 -8.98
C PRO A 64 4.59 -3.84 -7.48
N PRO A 65 5.77 -3.60 -6.87
CA PRO A 65 5.89 -3.50 -5.40
C PRO A 65 5.63 -2.08 -4.88
N PHE A 66 4.62 -1.41 -5.40
CA PHE A 66 4.25 -0.07 -4.94
C PHE A 66 2.75 0.09 -5.11
N SER A 67 2.18 1.12 -4.47
CA SER A 67 0.77 1.42 -4.62
C SER A 67 0.51 2.92 -4.49
N PHE A 68 -0.60 3.35 -5.09
CA PHE A 68 -1.06 4.73 -5.00
C PHE A 68 -2.32 4.78 -4.15
N LEU A 69 -2.44 5.79 -3.33
CA LEU A 69 -3.61 5.98 -2.49
C LEU A 69 -4.72 6.66 -3.28
N VAL A 70 -5.93 6.14 -3.16
CA VAL A 70 -7.15 6.75 -3.70
C VAL A 70 -8.20 6.78 -2.60
N ALA A 71 -9.25 7.57 -2.81
CA ALA A 71 -10.30 7.70 -1.79
C ALA A 71 -11.17 6.44 -1.70
N ASN A 72 -11.48 5.81 -2.84
CA ASN A 72 -12.34 4.63 -2.86
C ASN A 72 -12.00 3.81 -4.12
N VAL A 73 -11.46 2.62 -3.91
CA VAL A 73 -10.99 1.76 -5.00
C VAL A 73 -12.16 1.29 -5.87
N GLU A 74 -13.26 0.88 -5.26
CA GLU A 74 -14.39 0.36 -6.02
C GLU A 74 -14.99 1.41 -6.95
N ALA A 75 -15.18 2.61 -6.42
CA ALA A 75 -15.70 3.72 -7.22
C ALA A 75 -14.71 4.11 -8.31
N PHE A 76 -13.43 4.10 -7.99
CA PHE A 76 -12.38 4.42 -8.95
C PHE A 76 -12.41 3.44 -10.13
N CYS A 77 -12.44 2.14 -9.84
CA CYS A 77 -12.45 1.11 -10.87
C CYS A 77 -13.71 1.18 -11.73
N SER A 78 -14.87 1.40 -11.10
CA SER A 78 -16.12 1.50 -11.82
C SER A 78 -16.10 2.66 -12.83
N ASN A 79 -15.64 3.82 -12.37
CA ASN A 79 -15.55 5.00 -13.23
C ASN A 79 -14.49 4.82 -14.31
N TYR A 80 -13.37 4.22 -13.98
CA TYR A 80 -12.27 3.96 -14.89
C TYR A 80 -12.73 3.10 -16.07
N LYS A 81 -13.45 2.02 -15.78
CA LYS A 81 -14.01 1.13 -16.81
C LYS A 81 -15.03 1.85 -17.69
N LYS A 82 -15.88 2.69 -17.10
CA LYS A 82 -16.86 3.45 -17.85
C LYS A 82 -16.23 4.39 -18.87
N ARG A 83 -15.02 4.84 -18.57
CA ARG A 83 -14.26 5.70 -19.49
C ARG A 83 -13.49 4.91 -20.53
N GLY A 84 -13.62 3.59 -20.54
CA GLY A 84 -12.98 2.74 -21.54
C GLY A 84 -11.58 2.29 -21.19
N TYR A 85 -11.15 2.48 -19.96
CA TYR A 85 -9.82 2.07 -19.51
C TYR A 85 -9.85 0.71 -18.84
N ASN A 86 -8.68 0.10 -18.73
CA ASN A 86 -8.56 -1.31 -18.34
C ASN A 86 -8.21 -1.48 -16.87
N VAL A 87 -8.96 -2.34 -16.19
CA VAL A 87 -8.67 -2.77 -14.81
C VAL A 87 -8.10 -4.18 -14.90
N VAL A 88 -6.82 -4.32 -14.52
CA VAL A 88 -6.11 -5.60 -14.62
C VAL A 88 -6.53 -6.54 -13.49
N GLN A 89 -6.63 -6.00 -12.28
CA GLN A 89 -7.06 -6.74 -11.10
C GLN A 89 -8.25 -6.02 -10.49
N GLU A 90 -9.41 -6.69 -10.47
CA GLU A 90 -10.62 -6.14 -9.86
C GLU A 90 -10.43 -5.93 -8.35
N PRO A 91 -11.21 -5.04 -7.74
CA PRO A 91 -11.07 -4.77 -6.31
C PRO A 91 -11.17 -6.01 -5.45
N LEU A 92 -10.23 -6.11 -4.50
CA LEU A 92 -10.26 -7.17 -3.51
C LEU A 92 -9.97 -6.59 -2.13
N ASP A 93 -10.36 -7.32 -1.10
CA ASP A 93 -10.21 -6.88 0.27
C ASP A 93 -8.76 -7.00 0.72
N VAL A 94 -8.29 -5.95 1.37
CA VAL A 94 -7.00 -5.95 2.06
C VAL A 94 -7.22 -5.39 3.46
N ARG A 95 -6.18 -5.39 4.27
CA ARG A 95 -6.29 -5.02 5.67
C ARG A 95 -6.95 -3.67 5.90
N CYS A 96 -6.55 -2.67 5.14
CA CYS A 96 -7.01 -1.28 5.38
C CYS A 96 -8.16 -0.85 4.48
N GLY A 97 -8.57 -1.68 3.54
CA GLY A 97 -9.66 -1.31 2.64
C GLY A 97 -9.71 -2.20 1.42
N LYS A 98 -9.63 -1.61 0.24
CA LYS A 98 -9.66 -2.31 -1.04
C LYS A 98 -8.38 -2.06 -1.81
N TYR A 99 -8.05 -2.99 -2.69
CA TYR A 99 -6.87 -2.94 -3.54
C TYR A 99 -7.27 -3.40 -4.94
N ALA A 100 -6.72 -2.75 -5.95
CA ALA A 100 -6.94 -3.13 -7.34
C ALA A 100 -5.71 -2.76 -8.16
N ILE A 101 -5.64 -3.20 -9.39
CA ILE A 101 -4.56 -2.83 -10.30
C ILE A 101 -5.18 -2.31 -11.59
N LEU A 102 -4.84 -1.07 -11.93
CA LEU A 102 -5.24 -0.45 -13.18
C LEU A 102 -4.15 -0.64 -14.22
N ALA A 103 -4.50 -0.44 -15.48
CA ALA A 103 -3.51 -0.32 -16.54
C ALA A 103 -3.62 1.06 -17.18
N ASP A 104 -2.47 1.67 -17.50
CA ASP A 104 -2.47 2.88 -18.29
C ASP A 104 -2.54 2.51 -19.80
N PRO A 105 -2.62 3.47 -20.72
CA PRO A 105 -2.74 3.14 -22.17
C PRO A 105 -1.60 2.29 -22.72
N ASP A 106 -0.43 2.34 -22.11
CA ASP A 106 0.72 1.54 -22.55
C ASP A 106 0.86 0.22 -21.80
N GLY A 107 -0.10 -0.11 -20.94
CA GLY A 107 -0.09 -1.36 -20.20
C GLY A 107 0.70 -1.32 -18.90
N ASN A 108 1.16 -0.15 -18.48
CA ASN A 108 1.83 -0.04 -17.18
C ASN A 108 0.82 -0.32 -16.07
N ARG A 109 1.22 -1.13 -15.11
CA ARG A 109 0.36 -1.50 -13.99
C ARG A 109 0.44 -0.47 -12.88
N LEU A 110 -0.73 -0.02 -12.42
CA LEU A 110 -0.84 1.00 -11.38
C LEU A 110 -1.68 0.43 -10.25
N PRO A 111 -1.04 -0.18 -9.23
CA PRO A 111 -1.80 -0.65 -8.06
C PRO A 111 -2.38 0.52 -7.29
N ILE A 112 -3.64 0.41 -6.91
CA ILE A 112 -4.31 1.43 -6.10
C ILE A 112 -4.87 0.79 -4.84
N ILE A 113 -4.91 1.58 -3.77
CA ILE A 113 -5.35 1.10 -2.46
C ILE A 113 -6.13 2.23 -1.78
N ASP A 114 -7.08 1.87 -0.92
CA ASP A 114 -7.75 2.86 -0.11
C ASP A 114 -7.69 2.48 1.38
N LEU A 115 -8.12 3.38 2.22
CA LEU A 115 -8.11 3.20 3.67
C LEU A 115 -9.54 3.19 4.21
N THR A 116 -10.48 2.71 3.42
CA THR A 116 -11.91 2.79 3.76
C THR A 116 -12.26 2.02 5.02
N ARG A 117 -11.53 0.96 5.36
CA ARG A 117 -11.77 0.21 6.60
C ARG A 117 -11.40 1.00 7.85
N PHE A 118 -10.56 2.02 7.69
CA PHE A 118 -10.13 2.87 8.79
C PHE A 118 -10.70 4.28 8.68
N GLY A 119 -11.80 4.45 7.94
CA GLY A 119 -12.42 5.76 7.77
C GLY A 119 -11.55 6.75 7.04
N ASN A 120 -10.70 6.26 6.14
CA ASN A 120 -9.74 7.07 5.37
C ASN A 120 -8.70 7.77 6.23
N LYS A 121 -8.41 7.23 7.42
CA LYS A 121 -7.34 7.71 8.26
C LYS A 121 -6.02 7.02 7.90
N PRO A 122 -4.88 7.62 8.23
CA PRO A 122 -3.59 6.98 7.98
C PRO A 122 -3.53 5.61 8.63
N ARG A 123 -2.91 4.64 7.96
CA ARG A 123 -2.85 3.27 8.47
C ARG A 123 -1.97 3.13 9.70
N TYR A 124 -1.13 4.10 9.98
CA TYR A 124 -0.31 4.13 11.19
C TYR A 124 -0.99 4.82 12.36
N ASP A 125 -2.24 5.24 12.21
CA ASP A 125 -3.05 5.66 13.33
C ASP A 125 -3.23 4.48 14.29
N LEU A 126 -3.53 4.76 15.56
CA LEU A 126 -3.68 3.72 16.57
C LEU A 126 -4.66 2.63 16.15
N THR A 127 -5.71 2.99 15.44
CA THR A 127 -6.68 2.03 14.95
C THR A 127 -6.11 1.09 13.90
N CYS A 128 -5.04 1.48 13.25
CA CYS A 128 -4.38 0.66 12.24
C CYS A 128 -3.31 -0.23 12.83
N GLN A 129 -2.79 0.10 14.01
CA GLN A 129 -1.67 -0.62 14.61
C GLN A 129 -2.07 -1.85 15.39
N SER A 130 -3.33 -2.04 15.59
CA SER A 130 -3.86 -3.13 16.41
C SER A 130 -3.84 -4.48 15.70
N MET A 131 -3.07 -4.62 14.67
CA MET A 131 -3.04 -5.82 13.84
C MET A 131 -2.04 -6.85 14.35
#